data_b2b4b9b8c570a195a9afc8bd025d4c4d
#
_entry.id   b2b4b9b8c570a195a9afc8bd025d4c4d
#
_cell.length_a   1.000
_cell.length_b   1.000
_cell.length_c   1.000
_cell.angle_alpha   90.00
_cell.angle_beta   90.00
_cell.angle_gamma   90.00
#
_symmetry.space_group_name_H-M   'P 1'
#
loop_
_entity.id
_entity.type
_entity.pdbx_description
1 polymer ?
#
loop_
_entity_poly.entity_id
_entity_poly.type
_entity_poly.pdbx_seq_one_letter_code
_entity_poly.pdbx_strand_id
1 'polypeptide(L)'
;MLLIYVQKITPRIRYVMQLYFGELIRTEFEITDDANRFQSFHGARLNYSQRPFHDECFVFAEDILFESGIHEQKISRGNRKGIPTLFARQSSGVFAFDPFAAAFYLVTRYEEHLPFTPDQYGRFPDKENTGVKEGFHEVPVVNHFAMWLKELLQQRYPELSFQNPSFEFRLTYDIDFAFAYRGKGFMRNAGGFAKSLLKFDLKESLWRMHVLRGMEADPYDTFDYQFALHEKFGLNPLYFFLLGDYNKFDKNIPWTNPRLQSLIRSISNRYDCGLHSSYASNSFSEKVNAELQRLESVSRKKIIRNRQHFLKLKFPDTYQTLLANEIAEDYTMGFASLTGFRAGIASPFQWYDLSTEETTPLRIFPFTVMDASLHYYLKLSPEHALTKTKSLMAEVKKVNGYFQFLAHNDLLSEHVPWHGWRSGFSELLNYAAGLSKSR
;
A
#
# COMPACT_ATOMS: atom_id res chain seq x y z
N MET A 1 -21.38 23.37 2.93
CA MET A 1 -20.32 23.26 3.95
C MET A 1 -20.85 22.52 5.17
N LEU A 2 -20.10 21.57 5.72
CA LEU A 2 -20.39 20.83 6.96
C LEU A 2 -19.63 21.46 8.14
N LEU A 3 -20.33 21.87 9.18
CA LEU A 3 -19.69 22.33 10.44
C LEU A 3 -19.55 21.16 11.41
N ILE A 4 -18.32 20.88 11.84
CA ILE A 4 -17.99 19.77 12.75
C ILE A 4 -17.60 20.33 14.10
N TYR A 5 -18.37 20.01 15.12
CA TYR A 5 -18.02 20.33 16.50
C TYR A 5 -17.16 19.22 17.09
N VAL A 6 -16.13 19.61 17.81
CA VAL A 6 -15.28 18.73 18.64
C VAL A 6 -15.04 19.39 20.00
N GLN A 7 -14.92 18.61 21.07
CA GLN A 7 -14.72 19.17 22.42
C GLN A 7 -13.33 19.85 22.60
N LYS A 8 -12.36 19.51 21.74
CA LYS A 8 -11.02 20.08 21.69
C LYS A 8 -10.40 19.79 20.32
N ILE A 9 -9.83 20.79 19.69
CA ILE A 9 -9.14 20.61 18.40
C ILE A 9 -7.71 20.15 18.68
N THR A 10 -7.39 18.89 18.28
CA THR A 10 -6.05 18.29 18.38
C THR A 10 -5.46 18.03 17.00
N PRO A 11 -4.14 17.80 16.88
CA PRO A 11 -3.55 17.36 15.62
C PRO A 11 -4.19 16.07 15.07
N ARG A 12 -4.50 15.09 15.94
CA ARG A 12 -5.17 13.82 15.57
C ARG A 12 -6.57 14.06 15.01
N ILE A 13 -7.34 14.97 15.61
CA ILE A 13 -8.65 15.39 15.09
C ILE A 13 -8.50 16.01 13.70
N ARG A 14 -7.58 16.97 13.53
CA ARG A 14 -7.35 17.60 12.22
C ARG A 14 -7.02 16.56 11.15
N TYR A 15 -6.14 15.64 11.48
CA TYR A 15 -5.74 14.57 10.58
C TYR A 15 -6.92 13.67 10.17
N VAL A 16 -7.68 13.14 11.13
CA VAL A 16 -8.75 12.20 10.81
C VAL A 16 -9.93 12.88 10.11
N MET A 17 -10.24 14.14 10.46
CA MET A 17 -11.28 14.89 9.77
C MET A 17 -10.87 15.21 8.32
N GLN A 18 -9.60 15.56 8.09
CA GLN A 18 -9.07 15.72 6.73
C GLN A 18 -9.12 14.41 5.93
N LEU A 19 -8.76 13.28 6.53
CA LEU A 19 -8.87 11.97 5.90
C LEU A 19 -10.32 11.67 5.48
N TYR A 20 -11.28 11.86 6.38
CA TYR A 20 -12.68 11.55 6.11
C TYR A 20 -13.30 12.54 5.14
N PHE A 21 -13.29 13.81 5.48
CA PHE A 21 -14.07 14.82 4.74
C PHE A 21 -13.32 15.44 3.57
N GLY A 22 -12.00 15.51 3.65
CA GLY A 22 -11.17 16.00 2.55
C GLY A 22 -10.86 14.95 1.48
N GLU A 23 -10.59 13.69 1.90
CA GLU A 23 -10.09 12.67 0.95
C GLU A 23 -11.12 11.57 0.63
N LEU A 24 -11.83 11.00 1.61
CA LEU A 24 -12.73 9.87 1.39
C LEU A 24 -14.13 10.30 0.97
N ILE A 25 -14.73 11.24 1.69
CA ILE A 25 -16.09 11.74 1.45
C ILE A 25 -16.10 12.89 0.45
N ARG A 26 -15.09 13.74 0.48
CA ARG A 26 -14.87 14.91 -0.39
C ARG A 26 -16.02 15.90 -0.34
N THR A 27 -16.20 16.52 0.82
CA THR A 27 -17.15 17.62 1.06
C THR A 27 -16.42 18.78 1.73
N GLU A 28 -16.92 20.00 1.51
CA GLU A 28 -16.41 21.16 2.21
C GLU A 28 -16.80 21.11 3.68
N PHE A 29 -15.83 21.30 4.59
CA PHE A 29 -16.04 21.22 6.03
C PHE A 29 -15.20 22.23 6.83
N GLU A 30 -15.65 22.52 8.00
CA GLU A 30 -14.93 23.32 8.99
C GLU A 30 -15.03 22.66 10.38
N ILE A 31 -13.97 22.77 11.19
CA ILE A 31 -13.91 22.22 12.54
C ILE A 31 -13.99 23.38 13.53
N THR A 32 -14.84 23.26 14.55
CA THR A 32 -14.95 24.22 15.65
C THR A 32 -15.00 23.52 17.02
N ASP A 33 -14.44 24.16 18.04
CA ASP A 33 -14.62 23.81 19.44
C ASP A 33 -15.50 24.84 20.18
N ASP A 34 -16.06 25.82 19.45
CA ASP A 34 -17.04 26.77 19.98
C ASP A 34 -18.45 26.17 19.91
N ALA A 35 -18.97 25.76 21.06
CA ALA A 35 -20.30 25.19 21.18
C ALA A 35 -21.42 26.19 20.81
N ASN A 36 -21.27 27.48 21.08
CA ASN A 36 -22.28 28.48 20.77
C ASN A 36 -22.38 28.69 19.26
N ARG A 37 -21.21 28.79 18.60
CA ARG A 37 -21.15 28.87 17.14
C ARG A 37 -21.79 27.64 16.48
N PHE A 38 -21.49 26.44 16.99
CA PHE A 38 -22.05 25.20 16.46
C PHE A 38 -23.58 25.15 16.63
N GLN A 39 -24.09 25.50 17.80
CA GLN A 39 -25.52 25.45 18.07
C GLN A 39 -26.31 26.48 17.26
N SER A 40 -25.75 27.67 17.02
CA SER A 40 -26.37 28.73 16.23
C SER A 40 -26.26 28.55 14.72
N PHE A 41 -25.47 27.57 14.26
CA PHE A 41 -25.27 27.32 12.83
C PHE A 41 -26.49 26.59 12.23
N HIS A 42 -27.11 27.13 11.17
CA HIS A 42 -28.32 26.60 10.53
C HIS A 42 -28.06 25.66 9.35
N GLY A 43 -26.80 25.28 9.06
CA GLY A 43 -26.43 24.36 7.99
C GLY A 43 -26.24 22.92 8.45
N ALA A 44 -25.56 22.12 7.63
CA ALA A 44 -25.19 20.73 7.96
C ALA A 44 -24.21 20.69 9.15
N ARG A 45 -24.55 19.88 10.15
CA ARG A 45 -23.81 19.80 11.44
C ARG A 45 -23.49 18.39 11.84
N LEU A 46 -22.26 18.15 12.29
CA LEU A 46 -21.80 16.91 12.91
C LEU A 46 -21.17 17.22 14.27
N ASN A 47 -21.67 16.62 15.33
CA ASN A 47 -21.08 16.68 16.67
C ASN A 47 -20.22 15.41 16.88
N TYR A 48 -18.92 15.59 17.03
CA TYR A 48 -17.98 14.56 17.43
C TYR A 48 -17.41 14.90 18.82
N SER A 49 -18.13 14.46 19.84
CA SER A 49 -17.79 14.72 21.25
C SER A 49 -18.35 13.63 22.16
N GLN A 50 -18.20 13.78 23.45
CA GLN A 50 -18.74 12.82 24.44
C GLN A 50 -20.21 13.10 24.80
N ARG A 51 -20.81 14.20 24.36
CA ARG A 51 -22.20 14.57 24.69
C ARG A 51 -22.92 15.19 23.50
N PRO A 52 -24.15 14.75 23.21
CA PRO A 52 -24.99 15.44 22.22
C PRO A 52 -25.47 16.79 22.81
N PHE A 53 -25.78 17.75 21.94
CA PHE A 53 -26.47 18.97 22.32
C PHE A 53 -27.98 18.82 22.22
N HIS A 54 -28.52 18.56 21.02
CA HIS A 54 -29.94 18.41 20.74
C HIS A 54 -30.18 17.40 19.62
N ASP A 55 -30.64 17.88 18.46
CA ASP A 55 -30.97 17.11 17.28
C ASP A 55 -29.95 17.35 16.16
N GLU A 56 -28.71 16.97 16.39
CA GLU A 56 -27.65 16.97 15.38
C GLU A 56 -27.21 15.57 14.99
N CYS A 57 -26.44 15.43 13.90
CA CYS A 57 -25.72 14.20 13.62
C CYS A 57 -24.62 14.04 14.69
N PHE A 58 -24.77 13.06 15.58
CA PHE A 58 -23.88 12.86 16.72
C PHE A 58 -23.10 11.55 16.61
N VAL A 59 -21.79 11.63 16.74
CA VAL A 59 -20.88 10.50 16.87
C VAL A 59 -20.15 10.63 18.21
N PHE A 60 -20.25 9.60 19.05
CA PHE A 60 -19.53 9.61 20.31
C PHE A 60 -18.03 9.49 20.07
N ALA A 61 -17.26 10.36 20.72
CA ALA A 61 -15.81 10.47 20.57
C ALA A 61 -15.06 9.68 21.65
N GLU A 62 -14.22 8.74 21.23
CA GLU A 62 -13.25 8.03 22.09
C GLU A 62 -12.01 8.90 22.37
N ASP A 63 -11.32 8.60 23.47
CA ASP A 63 -10.26 9.46 24.01
C ASP A 63 -9.00 9.50 23.12
N ILE A 64 -8.72 8.46 22.36
CA ILE A 64 -7.50 8.32 21.53
C ILE A 64 -7.20 9.53 20.63
N LEU A 65 -8.24 10.24 20.14
CA LEU A 65 -8.07 11.45 19.32
C LEU A 65 -7.81 12.72 20.12
N PHE A 66 -7.99 12.68 21.45
CA PHE A 66 -7.76 13.81 22.37
C PHE A 66 -6.49 13.64 23.20
N GLU A 67 -5.87 12.47 23.13
CA GLU A 67 -4.60 12.14 23.76
C GLU A 67 -3.41 12.57 22.91
N SER A 68 -2.22 12.46 23.48
CA SER A 68 -0.92 12.57 22.82
C SER A 68 -0.01 11.45 23.29
N GLY A 69 0.99 11.10 22.47
CA GLY A 69 1.89 9.96 22.74
C GLY A 69 1.24 8.61 22.43
N ILE A 70 1.98 7.54 22.67
CA ILE A 70 1.59 6.17 22.30
C ILE A 70 1.35 5.38 23.56
N HIS A 71 0.11 4.92 23.75
CA HIS A 71 -0.33 4.15 24.91
C HIS A 71 -1.11 2.92 24.47
N GLU A 72 -1.14 1.88 25.28
CA GLU A 72 -2.00 0.74 25.04
C GLU A 72 -3.47 1.17 25.00
N GLN A 73 -4.18 0.83 23.95
CA GLN A 73 -5.57 1.22 23.73
C GLN A 73 -6.51 0.05 24.03
N LYS A 74 -7.59 0.34 24.79
CA LYS A 74 -8.66 -0.61 25.04
C LYS A 74 -9.63 -0.62 23.85
N ILE A 75 -9.45 -1.59 22.94
CA ILE A 75 -10.27 -1.71 21.73
C ILE A 75 -11.44 -2.65 21.98
N SER A 76 -12.64 -2.10 22.08
CA SER A 76 -13.89 -2.87 22.10
C SER A 76 -14.31 -3.24 20.67
N ARG A 77 -14.98 -4.39 20.53
CA ARG A 77 -15.34 -5.00 19.24
C ARG A 77 -16.84 -4.94 19.01
N GLY A 78 -17.22 -4.73 17.76
CA GLY A 78 -18.62 -4.74 17.32
C GLY A 78 -18.76 -5.22 15.89
N ASN A 79 -19.95 -5.09 15.37
CA ASN A 79 -20.27 -5.43 13.97
C ASN A 79 -21.36 -4.49 13.44
N ARG A 80 -21.20 -4.05 12.19
CA ARG A 80 -22.24 -3.30 11.48
C ARG A 80 -22.35 -3.83 10.04
N LYS A 81 -23.55 -4.26 9.66
CA LYS A 81 -23.84 -4.80 8.32
C LYS A 81 -22.88 -5.96 7.92
N GLY A 82 -22.48 -6.82 8.87
CA GLY A 82 -21.53 -7.91 8.62
C GLY A 82 -20.04 -7.52 8.65
N ILE A 83 -19.72 -6.25 8.79
CA ILE A 83 -18.34 -5.76 8.85
C ILE A 83 -17.95 -5.51 10.31
N PRO A 84 -16.82 -6.09 10.80
CA PRO A 84 -16.30 -5.81 12.13
C PRO A 84 -15.97 -4.34 12.35
N THR A 85 -16.21 -3.85 13.55
CA THR A 85 -15.95 -2.48 13.99
C THR A 85 -15.08 -2.48 15.24
N LEU A 86 -14.23 -1.45 15.37
CA LEU A 86 -13.39 -1.20 16.53
C LEU A 86 -13.96 -0.02 17.34
N PHE A 87 -13.60 0.07 18.61
CA PHE A 87 -14.13 1.08 19.53
C PHE A 87 -15.66 1.06 19.60
N ALA A 88 -16.22 -0.16 19.67
CA ALA A 88 -17.64 -0.38 19.78
C ALA A 88 -18.14 -0.02 21.19
N ARG A 89 -19.34 0.55 21.26
CA ARG A 89 -20.02 0.86 22.53
C ARG A 89 -21.52 0.93 22.36
N GLN A 90 -22.22 0.84 23.48
CA GLN A 90 -23.63 1.20 23.54
C GLN A 90 -23.72 2.73 23.55
N SER A 91 -24.02 3.32 22.39
CA SER A 91 -24.05 4.76 22.19
C SER A 91 -25.44 5.20 21.74
N SER A 92 -25.83 6.42 22.16
CA SER A 92 -27.01 7.12 21.64
C SER A 92 -26.75 7.82 20.29
N GLY A 93 -25.49 7.77 19.77
CA GLY A 93 -25.12 8.37 18.49
C GLY A 93 -25.56 7.58 17.26
N VAL A 94 -25.26 8.11 16.08
CA VAL A 94 -25.61 7.51 14.77
C VAL A 94 -24.84 6.21 14.49
N PHE A 95 -23.75 5.97 15.22
CA PHE A 95 -22.97 4.73 15.20
C PHE A 95 -22.87 4.12 16.60
N ALA A 96 -22.92 2.80 16.70
CA ALA A 96 -22.59 2.03 17.89
C ALA A 96 -21.07 1.76 18.01
N PHE A 97 -20.23 2.61 17.44
CA PHE A 97 -18.78 2.57 17.48
C PHE A 97 -18.22 3.93 17.06
N ASP A 98 -16.93 4.18 17.30
CA ASP A 98 -16.27 5.39 16.85
C ASP A 98 -15.52 5.14 15.53
N PRO A 99 -16.06 5.58 14.37
CA PRO A 99 -15.43 5.38 13.07
C PRO A 99 -14.14 6.18 12.90
N PHE A 100 -14.01 7.33 13.59
CA PHE A 100 -12.85 8.21 13.49
C PHE A 100 -11.68 7.66 14.30
N ALA A 101 -11.91 7.21 15.53
CA ALA A 101 -10.93 6.54 16.36
C ALA A 101 -10.44 5.23 15.68
N ALA A 102 -11.36 4.43 15.14
CA ALA A 102 -11.03 3.20 14.41
C ALA A 102 -10.13 3.47 13.19
N ALA A 103 -10.48 4.48 12.38
CA ALA A 103 -9.68 4.86 11.23
C ALA A 103 -8.29 5.37 11.63
N PHE A 104 -8.21 6.25 12.64
CA PHE A 104 -6.93 6.75 13.15
C PHE A 104 -6.03 5.59 13.59
N TYR A 105 -6.55 4.68 14.40
CA TYR A 105 -5.80 3.53 14.90
C TYR A 105 -5.25 2.66 13.77
N LEU A 106 -6.09 2.34 12.76
CA LEU A 106 -5.72 1.48 11.63
C LEU A 106 -4.75 2.18 10.67
N VAL A 107 -5.03 3.42 10.28
CA VAL A 107 -4.28 4.14 9.24
C VAL A 107 -2.90 4.59 9.72
N THR A 108 -2.81 5.02 11.00
CA THR A 108 -1.51 5.36 11.60
C THR A 108 -0.67 4.15 11.95
N ARG A 109 -1.22 2.92 11.79
CA ARG A 109 -0.58 1.68 12.23
C ARG A 109 -0.21 1.73 13.72
N TYR A 110 -1.12 2.28 14.52
CA TYR A 110 -0.89 2.54 15.95
C TYR A 110 -0.31 1.31 16.68
N GLU A 111 -0.82 0.10 16.38
CA GLU A 111 -0.36 -1.17 16.94
C GLU A 111 1.12 -1.50 16.63
N GLU A 112 1.67 -0.99 15.52
CA GLU A 112 3.06 -1.21 15.14
C GLU A 112 4.05 -0.29 15.88
N HIS A 113 3.54 0.68 16.63
CA HIS A 113 4.32 1.52 17.55
C HIS A 113 4.34 0.98 18.99
N LEU A 114 3.51 0.00 19.31
CA LEU A 114 3.53 -0.72 20.58
C LEU A 114 4.60 -1.82 20.57
N PRO A 115 5.05 -2.32 21.74
CA PRO A 115 6.00 -3.42 21.79
C PRO A 115 5.48 -4.68 21.07
N PHE A 116 6.26 -5.21 20.14
CA PHE A 116 5.98 -6.47 19.45
C PHE A 116 7.24 -7.30 19.20
N THR A 117 7.07 -8.59 18.93
CA THR A 117 8.16 -9.47 18.51
C THR A 117 8.22 -9.50 16.98
N PRO A 118 9.31 -9.00 16.36
CA PRO A 118 9.41 -8.97 14.92
C PRO A 118 9.53 -10.36 14.30
N ASP A 119 9.20 -10.49 13.02
CA ASP A 119 9.43 -11.69 12.24
C ASP A 119 10.93 -11.88 11.93
N GLN A 120 11.27 -12.97 11.21
CA GLN A 120 12.66 -13.29 10.83
C GLN A 120 13.33 -12.23 9.92
N TYR A 121 12.56 -11.30 9.38
CA TYR A 121 13.03 -10.18 8.54
C TYR A 121 13.00 -8.83 9.27
N GLY A 122 12.66 -8.84 10.56
CA GLY A 122 12.55 -7.61 11.36
C GLY A 122 11.32 -6.76 11.08
N ARG A 123 10.22 -7.37 10.58
CA ARG A 123 8.94 -6.72 10.27
C ARG A 123 7.93 -7.00 11.38
N PHE A 124 6.91 -6.15 11.47
CA PHE A 124 5.70 -6.47 12.23
C PHE A 124 5.01 -7.70 11.59
N PRO A 125 4.76 -8.80 12.36
CA PRO A 125 4.18 -10.01 11.78
C PRO A 125 2.76 -9.81 11.30
N ASP A 126 2.45 -10.24 10.08
CA ASP A 126 1.11 -10.08 9.49
C ASP A 126 0.00 -10.68 10.38
N LYS A 127 0.26 -11.80 11.06
CA LYS A 127 -0.68 -12.44 11.99
C LYS A 127 -1.02 -11.61 13.24
N GLU A 128 -0.17 -10.65 13.60
CA GLU A 128 -0.38 -9.75 14.73
C GLU A 128 -1.23 -8.53 14.36
N ASN A 129 -1.45 -8.27 13.06
CA ASN A 129 -2.27 -7.18 12.56
C ASN A 129 -3.71 -7.29 13.08
N THR A 130 -4.25 -6.19 13.59
CA THR A 130 -5.64 -6.12 14.10
C THR A 130 -6.65 -6.60 13.07
N GLY A 131 -6.54 -6.21 11.80
CA GLY A 131 -7.43 -6.67 10.73
C GLY A 131 -7.40 -8.19 10.50
N VAL A 132 -6.23 -8.80 10.70
CA VAL A 132 -6.06 -10.27 10.59
C VAL A 132 -6.66 -10.96 11.81
N LYS A 133 -6.35 -10.49 13.02
CA LYS A 133 -6.90 -11.03 14.27
C LYS A 133 -8.42 -10.96 14.34
N GLU A 134 -8.98 -9.88 13.81
CA GLU A 134 -10.44 -9.63 13.81
C GLU A 134 -11.15 -10.13 12.52
N GLY A 135 -10.40 -10.72 11.59
CA GLY A 135 -10.95 -11.35 10.38
C GLY A 135 -11.46 -10.38 9.31
N PHE A 136 -11.02 -9.10 9.32
CA PHE A 136 -11.45 -8.11 8.33
C PHE A 136 -10.34 -7.61 7.40
N HIS A 137 -9.16 -8.21 7.43
CA HIS A 137 -8.01 -7.74 6.64
C HIS A 137 -8.26 -7.67 5.12
N GLU A 138 -9.28 -8.37 4.61
CA GLU A 138 -9.70 -8.34 3.20
C GLU A 138 -10.86 -7.37 2.92
N VAL A 139 -11.25 -6.59 3.92
CA VAL A 139 -12.30 -5.56 3.80
C VAL A 139 -11.69 -4.19 4.09
N PRO A 140 -11.84 -3.19 3.20
CA PRO A 140 -11.35 -1.82 3.46
C PRO A 140 -12.32 -1.09 4.41
N VAL A 141 -12.28 -1.47 5.70
CA VAL A 141 -13.27 -1.05 6.70
C VAL A 141 -13.35 0.47 6.86
N VAL A 142 -12.22 1.19 6.74
CA VAL A 142 -12.18 2.65 6.85
C VAL A 142 -13.01 3.32 5.74
N ASN A 143 -12.92 2.80 4.50
CA ASN A 143 -13.74 3.28 3.40
C ASN A 143 -15.22 2.99 3.61
N HIS A 144 -15.57 1.81 4.13
CA HIS A 144 -16.96 1.50 4.49
C HIS A 144 -17.51 2.42 5.57
N PHE A 145 -16.71 2.72 6.60
CA PHE A 145 -17.12 3.66 7.66
C PHE A 145 -17.38 5.06 7.09
N ALA A 146 -16.52 5.53 6.20
CA ALA A 146 -16.70 6.81 5.53
C ALA A 146 -17.95 6.82 4.62
N MET A 147 -18.22 5.72 3.88
CA MET A 147 -19.43 5.59 3.08
C MET A 147 -20.69 5.64 3.94
N TRP A 148 -20.74 4.92 5.05
CA TRP A 148 -21.90 4.94 5.95
C TRP A 148 -22.15 6.31 6.55
N LEU A 149 -21.08 7.03 6.91
CA LEU A 149 -21.20 8.42 7.37
C LEU A 149 -21.72 9.33 6.27
N LYS A 150 -21.21 9.19 5.06
CA LYS A 150 -21.69 9.95 3.88
C LYS A 150 -23.18 9.71 3.64
N GLU A 151 -23.64 8.44 3.63
CA GLU A 151 -25.05 8.08 3.48
C GLU A 151 -25.93 8.77 4.53
N LEU A 152 -25.51 8.73 5.80
CA LEU A 152 -26.24 9.39 6.89
C LEU A 152 -26.31 10.92 6.73
N LEU A 153 -25.17 11.54 6.38
CA LEU A 153 -25.12 12.98 6.17
C LEU A 153 -25.98 13.39 4.96
N GLN A 154 -25.96 12.62 3.89
CA GLN A 154 -26.75 12.90 2.69
C GLN A 154 -28.26 12.76 2.93
N GLN A 155 -28.67 11.77 3.75
CA GLN A 155 -30.07 11.61 4.16
C GLN A 155 -30.55 12.77 5.05
N ARG A 156 -29.67 13.23 5.98
CA ARG A 156 -30.04 14.27 6.92
C ARG A 156 -29.93 15.70 6.35
N TYR A 157 -28.97 15.91 5.45
CA TYR A 157 -28.63 17.21 4.84
C TYR A 157 -28.56 17.05 3.30
N PRO A 158 -29.71 16.99 2.61
CA PRO A 158 -29.74 16.76 1.16
C PRO A 158 -29.02 17.85 0.34
N GLU A 159 -28.88 19.06 0.89
CA GLU A 159 -28.17 20.19 0.29
C GLU A 159 -26.64 20.06 0.35
N LEU A 160 -26.12 19.13 1.16
CA LEU A 160 -24.67 18.94 1.28
C LEU A 160 -24.13 18.23 0.04
N SER A 161 -23.22 18.89 -0.67
CA SER A 161 -22.62 18.32 -1.87
C SER A 161 -21.43 17.43 -1.55
N PHE A 162 -21.30 16.34 -2.29
CA PHE A 162 -20.23 15.38 -2.18
C PHE A 162 -19.60 15.10 -3.56
N GLN A 163 -18.29 15.05 -3.61
CA GLN A 163 -17.63 14.51 -4.79
C GLN A 163 -17.54 12.99 -4.66
N ASN A 164 -17.76 12.28 -5.77
CA ASN A 164 -17.64 10.82 -5.78
C ASN A 164 -16.29 10.42 -6.35
N PRO A 165 -15.38 9.80 -5.55
CA PRO A 165 -14.21 9.16 -6.12
C PRO A 165 -14.63 8.04 -7.09
N SER A 166 -13.77 7.70 -8.02
CA SER A 166 -13.93 6.53 -8.90
C SER A 166 -12.94 5.45 -8.52
N PHE A 167 -13.27 4.20 -8.83
CA PHE A 167 -12.34 3.10 -8.70
C PHE A 167 -11.07 3.37 -9.51
N GLU A 168 -9.92 3.17 -8.89
CA GLU A 168 -8.61 3.28 -9.53
C GLU A 168 -7.86 1.95 -9.41
N PHE A 169 -7.35 1.45 -10.56
CA PHE A 169 -6.42 0.33 -10.60
C PHE A 169 -5.01 0.83 -10.85
N ARG A 170 -4.07 0.42 -10.02
CA ARG A 170 -2.64 0.72 -10.17
C ARG A 170 -1.83 -0.57 -10.23
N LEU A 171 -1.03 -0.71 -11.30
CA LEU A 171 -0.04 -1.76 -11.45
C LEU A 171 1.33 -1.22 -11.08
N THR A 172 2.09 -1.97 -10.29
CA THR A 172 3.48 -1.64 -9.95
C THR A 172 4.37 -2.85 -10.12
N TYR A 173 5.62 -2.63 -10.50
CA TYR A 173 6.63 -3.68 -10.64
C TYR A 173 7.83 -3.42 -9.75
N ASP A 174 8.25 -4.44 -9.00
CA ASP A 174 9.50 -4.45 -8.28
C ASP A 174 10.56 -5.22 -9.11
N ILE A 175 11.67 -4.55 -9.37
CA ILE A 175 12.76 -5.10 -10.17
C ILE A 175 13.91 -5.46 -9.24
N ASP A 176 13.75 -6.60 -8.54
CA ASP A 176 14.78 -7.18 -7.68
C ASP A 176 15.89 -7.81 -8.52
N PHE A 177 15.47 -8.51 -9.57
CA PHE A 177 16.32 -9.21 -10.52
C PHE A 177 15.90 -8.89 -11.94
N ALA A 178 16.51 -7.87 -12.54
CA ALA A 178 16.20 -7.53 -13.94
C ALA A 178 16.44 -8.71 -14.90
N PHE A 179 17.44 -9.57 -14.59
CA PHE A 179 17.79 -10.76 -15.39
C PHE A 179 18.08 -11.96 -14.51
N ALA A 180 17.68 -13.17 -14.96
CA ALA A 180 17.92 -14.43 -14.26
C ALA A 180 19.41 -14.83 -14.28
N TYR A 181 20.09 -14.62 -15.40
CA TYR A 181 21.48 -15.06 -15.62
C TYR A 181 22.39 -13.94 -16.12
N ARG A 182 21.89 -13.09 -17.04
CA ARG A 182 22.67 -12.00 -17.63
C ARG A 182 23.02 -10.96 -16.57
N GLY A 183 24.20 -10.36 -16.66
CA GLY A 183 24.63 -9.29 -15.78
C GLY A 183 25.09 -9.70 -14.37
N LYS A 184 24.96 -10.97 -13.98
CA LYS A 184 25.36 -11.47 -12.66
C LYS A 184 26.89 -11.68 -12.48
N GLY A 185 27.66 -11.59 -13.56
CA GLY A 185 29.10 -11.85 -13.56
C GLY A 185 29.47 -13.34 -13.53
N PHE A 186 30.78 -13.62 -13.74
CA PHE A 186 31.27 -14.99 -13.86
C PHE A 186 31.07 -15.82 -12.59
N MET A 187 31.47 -15.28 -11.42
CA MET A 187 31.44 -16.03 -10.14
C MET A 187 30.01 -16.46 -9.77
N ARG A 188 29.01 -15.58 -9.91
CA ARG A 188 27.61 -15.89 -9.58
C ARG A 188 27.01 -16.92 -10.56
N ASN A 189 27.39 -16.86 -11.84
CA ASN A 189 26.96 -17.84 -12.82
C ASN A 189 27.65 -19.20 -12.62
N ALA A 190 28.94 -19.23 -12.33
CA ALA A 190 29.67 -20.47 -12.01
C ALA A 190 29.09 -21.16 -10.76
N GLY A 191 28.82 -20.39 -9.70
CA GLY A 191 28.13 -20.89 -8.50
C GLY A 191 26.72 -21.43 -8.80
N GLY A 192 25.99 -20.75 -9.72
CA GLY A 192 24.68 -21.22 -10.21
C GLY A 192 24.78 -22.54 -10.98
N PHE A 193 25.78 -22.69 -11.86
CA PHE A 193 26.06 -23.96 -12.54
C PHE A 193 26.36 -25.09 -11.55
N ALA A 194 27.29 -24.86 -10.61
CA ALA A 194 27.62 -25.86 -9.59
C ALA A 194 26.38 -26.29 -8.80
N LYS A 195 25.53 -25.34 -8.40
CA LYS A 195 24.28 -25.64 -7.68
C LYS A 195 23.29 -26.46 -8.50
N SER A 196 23.13 -26.15 -9.80
CA SER A 196 22.24 -26.92 -10.70
C SER A 196 22.77 -28.33 -10.93
N LEU A 197 24.08 -28.51 -11.10
CA LEU A 197 24.72 -29.83 -11.21
C LEU A 197 24.54 -30.67 -9.94
N LEU A 198 24.73 -30.08 -8.75
CA LEU A 198 24.50 -30.77 -7.48
C LEU A 198 23.03 -31.20 -7.28
N LYS A 199 22.10 -30.53 -7.93
CA LYS A 199 20.67 -30.87 -7.92
C LYS A 199 20.26 -31.78 -9.08
N PHE A 200 21.20 -32.22 -9.93
CA PHE A 200 20.96 -32.96 -11.16
C PHE A 200 20.02 -32.27 -12.13
N ASP A 201 19.94 -30.92 -12.06
CA ASP A 201 19.12 -30.11 -12.99
C ASP A 201 19.95 -29.72 -14.22
N LEU A 202 20.11 -30.67 -15.11
CA LEU A 202 20.84 -30.46 -16.37
C LEU A 202 20.12 -29.50 -17.31
N LYS A 203 18.77 -29.47 -17.28
CA LYS A 203 17.96 -28.56 -18.12
C LYS A 203 18.24 -27.10 -17.76
N GLU A 204 18.22 -26.78 -16.47
CA GLU A 204 18.56 -25.44 -15.99
C GLU A 204 19.99 -25.03 -16.38
N SER A 205 20.95 -25.98 -16.26
CA SER A 205 22.35 -25.74 -16.62
C SER A 205 22.51 -25.44 -18.12
N LEU A 206 21.88 -26.22 -18.98
CA LEU A 206 21.92 -26.04 -20.44
C LEU A 206 21.23 -24.71 -20.82
N TRP A 207 20.07 -24.42 -20.25
CA TRP A 207 19.36 -23.20 -20.56
C TRP A 207 20.17 -21.94 -20.13
N ARG A 208 20.72 -21.93 -18.92
CA ARG A 208 21.65 -20.89 -18.47
C ARG A 208 22.80 -20.66 -19.47
N MET A 209 23.39 -21.75 -19.97
CA MET A 209 24.47 -21.66 -20.94
C MET A 209 23.98 -21.05 -22.29
N HIS A 210 22.80 -21.44 -22.78
CA HIS A 210 22.22 -20.88 -23.99
C HIS A 210 21.93 -19.39 -23.84
N VAL A 211 21.34 -18.97 -22.72
CA VAL A 211 21.07 -17.55 -22.42
C VAL A 211 22.36 -16.73 -22.34
N LEU A 212 23.39 -17.25 -21.66
CA LEU A 212 24.68 -16.56 -21.55
C LEU A 212 25.42 -16.44 -22.89
N ARG A 213 25.23 -17.39 -23.79
CA ARG A 213 25.75 -17.35 -25.16
C ARG A 213 24.89 -16.52 -26.15
N GLY A 214 23.72 -16.02 -25.67
CA GLY A 214 22.81 -15.25 -26.51
C GLY A 214 21.95 -16.07 -27.45
N MET A 215 21.92 -17.41 -27.30
CA MET A 215 21.10 -18.32 -28.09
C MET A 215 19.63 -18.32 -27.68
N GLU A 216 19.34 -17.94 -26.45
CA GLU A 216 17.99 -17.79 -25.88
C GLU A 216 17.83 -16.50 -25.12
N ALA A 217 16.58 -16.04 -24.96
CA ALA A 217 16.24 -14.90 -24.11
C ALA A 217 16.45 -15.23 -22.62
N ASP A 218 16.82 -14.23 -21.83
CA ASP A 218 16.86 -14.39 -20.38
C ASP A 218 15.42 -14.51 -19.86
N PRO A 219 15.07 -15.52 -19.04
CA PRO A 219 13.68 -15.75 -18.63
C PRO A 219 13.05 -14.59 -17.85
N TYR A 220 13.84 -13.75 -17.16
CA TYR A 220 13.34 -12.58 -16.44
C TYR A 220 13.30 -11.31 -17.30
N ASP A 221 13.82 -11.36 -18.53
CA ASP A 221 13.73 -10.29 -19.51
C ASP A 221 12.34 -10.29 -20.17
N THR A 222 11.33 -9.95 -19.39
CA THR A 222 9.92 -9.95 -19.78
C THR A 222 9.40 -8.57 -20.17
N PHE A 223 10.29 -7.59 -20.30
CA PHE A 223 9.91 -6.18 -20.40
C PHE A 223 9.16 -5.83 -21.68
N ASP A 224 9.55 -6.37 -22.81
CA ASP A 224 8.82 -6.15 -24.07
C ASP A 224 7.37 -6.69 -23.99
N TYR A 225 7.18 -7.84 -23.34
CA TYR A 225 5.85 -8.37 -23.09
C TYR A 225 5.04 -7.48 -22.13
N GLN A 226 5.67 -6.97 -21.09
CA GLN A 226 5.03 -6.01 -20.18
C GLN A 226 4.57 -4.77 -20.95
N PHE A 227 5.42 -4.18 -21.78
CA PHE A 227 5.09 -3.00 -22.58
C PHE A 227 3.90 -3.25 -23.51
N ALA A 228 3.87 -4.41 -24.18
CA ALA A 228 2.74 -4.80 -25.03
C ALA A 228 1.43 -4.93 -24.23
N LEU A 229 1.47 -5.48 -23.02
CA LEU A 229 0.31 -5.55 -22.13
C LEU A 229 -0.16 -4.14 -21.69
N HIS A 230 0.77 -3.26 -21.36
CA HIS A 230 0.40 -1.90 -20.91
C HIS A 230 -0.25 -1.12 -22.05
N GLU A 231 0.28 -1.21 -23.26
CA GLU A 231 -0.31 -0.60 -24.45
C GLU A 231 -1.71 -1.18 -24.73
N LYS A 232 -1.83 -2.51 -24.72
CA LYS A 232 -3.10 -3.21 -24.98
C LYS A 232 -4.21 -2.79 -24.02
N PHE A 233 -3.91 -2.58 -22.74
CA PHE A 233 -4.90 -2.28 -21.71
C PHE A 233 -4.92 -0.80 -21.29
N GLY A 234 -4.10 0.06 -21.90
CA GLY A 234 -4.02 1.49 -21.57
C GLY A 234 -3.51 1.75 -20.15
N LEU A 235 -2.52 0.97 -19.69
CA LEU A 235 -1.99 1.05 -18.33
C LEU A 235 -0.75 1.95 -18.26
N ASN A 236 -0.61 2.67 -17.13
CA ASN A 236 0.58 3.45 -16.80
C ASN A 236 1.16 2.95 -15.46
N PRO A 237 1.95 1.86 -15.48
CA PRO A 237 2.51 1.28 -14.25
C PRO A 237 3.65 2.11 -13.66
N LEU A 238 4.00 1.79 -12.39
CA LEU A 238 5.21 2.28 -11.74
C LEU A 238 6.24 1.16 -11.63
N TYR A 239 7.51 1.51 -11.78
CA TYR A 239 8.62 0.57 -11.65
C TYR A 239 9.54 0.98 -10.49
N PHE A 240 9.82 0.05 -9.59
CA PHE A 240 10.73 0.25 -8.47
C PHE A 240 12.01 -0.57 -8.70
N PHE A 241 13.17 0.09 -8.67
CA PHE A 241 14.46 -0.55 -8.97
C PHE A 241 15.29 -0.75 -7.71
N LEU A 242 15.73 -1.99 -7.46
CA LEU A 242 16.65 -2.33 -6.39
C LEU A 242 18.09 -2.07 -6.84
N LEU A 243 18.73 -1.04 -6.27
CA LEU A 243 20.09 -0.63 -6.59
C LEU A 243 21.03 -0.66 -5.38
N GLY A 244 20.69 -1.45 -4.37
CA GLY A 244 21.51 -1.68 -3.18
C GLY A 244 22.80 -2.42 -3.48
N ASP A 245 23.71 -2.40 -2.49
CA ASP A 245 24.93 -3.20 -2.53
C ASP A 245 24.61 -4.67 -2.28
N TYR A 246 25.29 -5.57 -3.02
CA TYR A 246 25.04 -7.02 -2.91
C TYR A 246 25.29 -7.53 -1.50
N ASN A 247 24.29 -8.20 -0.92
CA ASN A 247 24.39 -8.84 0.38
C ASN A 247 23.50 -10.10 0.49
N LYS A 248 23.25 -10.59 1.69
CA LYS A 248 22.41 -11.79 1.94
C LYS A 248 20.97 -11.61 1.41
N PHE A 249 20.38 -10.44 1.54
CA PHE A 249 19.00 -10.16 1.18
C PHE A 249 18.89 -9.41 -0.15
N ASP A 250 19.79 -8.47 -0.42
CA ASP A 250 19.83 -7.67 -1.64
C ASP A 250 20.75 -8.34 -2.65
N LYS A 251 20.18 -9.11 -3.59
CA LYS A 251 20.93 -9.93 -4.56
C LYS A 251 20.84 -9.40 -5.99
N ASN A 252 20.49 -8.13 -6.12
CA ASN A 252 20.37 -7.43 -7.39
C ASN A 252 21.66 -7.47 -8.22
N ILE A 253 21.54 -7.11 -9.49
CA ILE A 253 22.68 -6.89 -10.39
C ILE A 253 23.35 -5.57 -9.99
N PRO A 254 24.69 -5.45 -10.09
CA PRO A 254 25.36 -4.19 -9.79
C PRO A 254 24.77 -3.03 -10.60
N TRP A 255 24.49 -1.91 -9.96
CA TRP A 255 23.89 -0.73 -10.58
C TRP A 255 24.72 -0.16 -11.73
N THR A 256 26.06 -0.42 -11.73
CA THR A 256 26.99 -0.05 -12.79
C THR A 256 26.90 -0.93 -14.04
N ASN A 257 26.08 -1.99 -14.01
CA ASN A 257 25.93 -2.89 -15.15
C ASN A 257 25.29 -2.15 -16.35
N PRO A 258 25.92 -2.10 -17.54
CA PRO A 258 25.42 -1.32 -18.68
C PRO A 258 24.04 -1.78 -19.18
N ARG A 259 23.73 -3.08 -19.08
CA ARG A 259 22.41 -3.62 -19.49
C ARG A 259 21.32 -3.16 -18.55
N LEU A 260 21.57 -3.19 -17.22
CA LEU A 260 20.64 -2.67 -16.23
C LEU A 260 20.40 -1.17 -16.40
N GLN A 261 21.48 -0.40 -16.62
CA GLN A 261 21.37 1.04 -16.86
C GLN A 261 20.57 1.36 -18.13
N SER A 262 20.78 0.58 -19.22
CA SER A 262 20.00 0.72 -20.45
C SER A 262 18.52 0.42 -20.23
N LEU A 263 18.22 -0.65 -19.48
CA LEU A 263 16.85 -1.00 -19.09
C LEU A 263 16.18 0.11 -18.26
N ILE A 264 16.86 0.61 -17.23
CA ILE A 264 16.34 1.71 -16.39
C ILE A 264 16.02 2.94 -17.26
N ARG A 265 16.93 3.33 -18.15
CA ARG A 265 16.68 4.45 -19.09
C ARG A 265 15.50 4.20 -20.01
N SER A 266 15.38 2.99 -20.57
CA SER A 266 14.26 2.63 -21.45
C SER A 266 12.91 2.72 -20.71
N ILE A 267 12.85 2.17 -19.50
CA ILE A 267 11.63 2.19 -18.67
C ILE A 267 11.33 3.62 -18.20
N SER A 268 12.31 4.34 -17.67
CA SER A 268 12.10 5.69 -17.14
C SER A 268 11.69 6.71 -18.21
N ASN A 269 11.99 6.47 -19.49
CA ASN A 269 11.51 7.28 -20.60
C ASN A 269 10.03 7.08 -20.91
N ARG A 270 9.47 5.94 -20.50
CA ARG A 270 8.06 5.56 -20.78
C ARG A 270 7.16 5.71 -19.56
N TYR A 271 7.66 5.39 -18.37
CA TYR A 271 6.91 5.27 -17.14
C TYR A 271 7.58 6.00 -15.98
N ASP A 272 6.81 6.27 -14.96
CA ASP A 272 7.33 6.75 -13.70
C ASP A 272 8.09 5.62 -12.96
N CYS A 273 9.16 6.02 -12.28
CA CYS A 273 10.01 5.11 -11.52
C CYS A 273 10.14 5.55 -10.08
N GLY A 274 10.45 4.61 -9.22
CA GLY A 274 10.76 4.79 -7.81
C GLY A 274 11.98 3.98 -7.40
N LEU A 275 12.51 4.30 -6.24
CA LEU A 275 13.55 3.50 -5.60
C LEU A 275 12.91 2.28 -4.93
N HIS A 276 13.43 1.08 -5.20
CA HIS A 276 13.23 -0.07 -4.34
C HIS A 276 14.35 -0.06 -3.30
N SER A 277 14.14 0.64 -2.18
CA SER A 277 15.16 0.80 -1.14
C SER A 277 15.58 -0.55 -0.60
N SER A 278 16.88 -0.81 -0.55
CA SER A 278 17.43 -2.12 -0.17
C SER A 278 17.04 -2.54 1.25
N TYR A 279 17.10 -3.84 1.54
CA TYR A 279 16.91 -4.33 2.91
C TYR A 279 17.92 -3.70 3.89
N ALA A 280 19.16 -3.48 3.42
CA ALA A 280 20.21 -2.88 4.21
C ALA A 280 19.95 -1.40 4.53
N SER A 281 19.30 -0.65 3.64
CA SER A 281 18.99 0.77 3.83
C SER A 281 18.01 1.04 4.99
N ASN A 282 17.20 0.05 5.35
CA ASN A 282 16.30 0.16 6.51
C ASN A 282 17.06 0.17 7.86
N SER A 283 18.30 -0.34 7.89
CA SER A 283 19.16 -0.31 9.08
C SER A 283 20.23 0.78 9.02
N PHE A 284 20.52 1.30 7.81
CA PHE A 284 21.57 2.29 7.51
C PHE A 284 20.95 3.36 6.60
N SER A 285 20.38 4.38 7.22
CA SER A 285 19.60 5.43 6.51
C SER A 285 20.38 6.17 5.42
N GLU A 286 21.71 6.32 5.56
CA GLU A 286 22.58 6.92 4.55
C GLU A 286 22.59 6.15 3.22
N LYS A 287 22.25 4.85 3.24
CA LYS A 287 22.17 4.05 2.01
C LYS A 287 20.98 4.46 1.14
N VAL A 288 19.89 4.96 1.70
CA VAL A 288 18.75 5.47 0.92
C VAL A 288 19.21 6.59 -0.01
N ASN A 289 19.97 7.56 0.52
CA ASN A 289 20.52 8.66 -0.30
C ASN A 289 21.43 8.14 -1.40
N ALA A 290 22.37 7.24 -1.08
CA ALA A 290 23.27 6.67 -2.07
C ALA A 290 22.53 5.92 -3.20
N GLU A 291 21.50 5.14 -2.85
CA GLU A 291 20.70 4.39 -3.81
C GLU A 291 19.82 5.32 -4.67
N LEU A 292 19.28 6.40 -4.09
CA LEU A 292 18.58 7.45 -4.84
C LEU A 292 19.51 8.10 -5.87
N GLN A 293 20.69 8.52 -5.46
CA GLN A 293 21.69 9.12 -6.37
C GLN A 293 22.06 8.16 -7.52
N ARG A 294 22.18 6.85 -7.25
CA ARG A 294 22.39 5.83 -8.28
C ARG A 294 21.26 5.83 -9.31
N LEU A 295 20.00 5.79 -8.84
CA LEU A 295 18.83 5.74 -9.72
C LEU A 295 18.67 7.05 -10.50
N GLU A 296 18.80 8.19 -9.85
CA GLU A 296 18.72 9.53 -10.49
C GLU A 296 19.82 9.72 -11.55
N SER A 297 21.05 9.28 -11.27
CA SER A 297 22.15 9.36 -12.23
C SER A 297 21.91 8.54 -13.49
N VAL A 298 21.24 7.39 -13.37
CA VAL A 298 20.94 6.51 -14.50
C VAL A 298 19.68 6.95 -15.24
N SER A 299 18.60 7.26 -14.52
CA SER A 299 17.31 7.67 -15.10
C SER A 299 17.31 9.11 -15.62
N ARG A 300 18.21 9.96 -15.07
CA ARG A 300 18.26 11.42 -15.31
C ARG A 300 16.98 12.14 -14.89
N LYS A 301 16.27 11.61 -13.90
CA LYS A 301 15.05 12.17 -13.33
C LYS A 301 15.17 12.24 -11.82
N LYS A 302 14.54 13.26 -11.21
CA LYS A 302 14.33 13.30 -9.75
C LYS A 302 13.40 12.17 -9.36
N ILE A 303 13.78 11.43 -8.33
CA ILE A 303 13.02 10.30 -7.80
C ILE A 303 12.39 10.71 -6.47
N ILE A 304 11.06 10.65 -6.41
CA ILE A 304 10.26 11.02 -5.24
C ILE A 304 9.42 9.86 -4.70
N ARG A 305 9.58 8.66 -5.27
CA ARG A 305 8.80 7.46 -4.95
C ARG A 305 9.70 6.38 -4.38
N ASN A 306 9.18 5.69 -3.37
CA ASN A 306 9.89 4.60 -2.69
C ASN A 306 9.01 3.38 -2.48
N ARG A 307 9.66 2.20 -2.46
CA ARG A 307 9.18 0.96 -1.85
C ARG A 307 10.32 0.24 -1.17
N GLN A 308 10.11 -0.19 0.08
CA GLN A 308 11.12 -0.93 0.83
C GLN A 308 11.20 -2.38 0.37
N HIS A 309 12.39 -2.87 0.09
CA HIS A 309 12.62 -4.29 -0.19
C HIS A 309 12.25 -5.15 1.04
N PHE A 310 11.65 -6.33 0.81
CA PHE A 310 11.01 -7.15 1.84
C PHE A 310 9.81 -6.49 2.53
N LEU A 311 9.30 -5.36 2.04
CA LEU A 311 8.24 -4.58 2.67
C LEU A 311 8.56 -4.22 4.13
N LYS A 312 9.83 -4.00 4.42
CA LYS A 312 10.32 -3.76 5.78
C LYS A 312 10.03 -2.33 6.22
N LEU A 313 9.06 -2.18 7.09
CA LEU A 313 8.72 -0.92 7.76
C LEU A 313 9.10 -1.03 9.24
N LYS A 314 9.74 0.02 9.75
CA LYS A 314 10.00 0.24 11.17
C LYS A 314 9.57 1.66 11.50
N PHE A 315 8.49 1.79 12.26
CA PHE A 315 7.94 3.10 12.64
C PHE A 315 8.64 3.68 13.88
N PRO A 316 8.88 5.00 13.92
CA PRO A 316 8.70 5.97 12.82
C PRO A 316 9.88 6.00 11.83
N ASP A 317 11.00 5.32 12.13
CA ASP A 317 12.33 5.50 11.54
C ASP A 317 12.35 5.43 10.01
N THR A 318 11.64 4.43 9.44
CA THR A 318 11.63 4.24 7.97
C THR A 318 11.05 5.46 7.26
N TYR A 319 9.90 5.95 7.69
CA TYR A 319 9.25 7.07 7.01
C TYR A 319 9.93 8.42 7.30
N GLN A 320 10.48 8.62 8.48
CA GLN A 320 11.33 9.79 8.77
C GLN A 320 12.58 9.81 7.88
N THR A 321 13.21 8.64 7.65
CA THR A 321 14.33 8.51 6.71
C THR A 321 13.91 8.87 5.28
N LEU A 322 12.73 8.44 4.83
CA LEU A 322 12.22 8.78 3.51
C LEU A 322 11.98 10.30 3.36
N LEU A 323 11.36 10.93 4.35
CA LEU A 323 11.16 12.37 4.38
C LEU A 323 12.47 13.16 4.35
N ALA A 324 13.48 12.73 5.12
CA ALA A 324 14.80 13.33 5.13
C ALA A 324 15.52 13.24 3.77
N ASN A 325 15.10 12.31 2.91
CA ASN A 325 15.60 12.13 1.53
C ASN A 325 14.61 12.67 0.47
N GLU A 326 13.70 13.57 0.84
CA GLU A 326 12.74 14.23 -0.07
C GLU A 326 11.84 13.25 -0.84
N ILE A 327 11.60 12.06 -0.31
CA ILE A 327 10.61 11.13 -0.84
C ILE A 327 9.21 11.64 -0.46
N ALA A 328 8.36 11.79 -1.46
CA ALA A 328 7.00 12.28 -1.31
C ALA A 328 5.95 11.16 -1.30
N GLU A 329 6.27 10.00 -1.87
CA GLU A 329 5.33 8.88 -2.03
C GLU A 329 5.98 7.56 -1.61
N ASP A 330 5.30 6.80 -0.73
CA ASP A 330 5.73 5.45 -0.36
C ASP A 330 4.68 4.40 -0.74
N TYR A 331 5.15 3.28 -1.29
CA TYR A 331 4.35 2.18 -1.83
C TYR A 331 4.57 0.87 -1.06
N THR A 332 5.10 0.94 0.15
CA THR A 332 5.47 -0.24 0.95
C THR A 332 4.29 -0.83 1.73
N MET A 333 3.25 -0.02 2.05
CA MET A 333 2.17 -0.41 2.94
C MET A 333 1.32 -1.54 2.34
N GLY A 334 1.49 -2.75 2.86
CA GLY A 334 0.75 -3.96 2.50
C GLY A 334 1.26 -5.17 3.26
N PHE A 335 0.61 -6.29 3.08
CA PHE A 335 1.01 -7.56 3.68
C PHE A 335 2.06 -8.28 2.84
N ALA A 336 3.03 -8.89 3.49
CA ALA A 336 4.03 -9.72 2.81
C ALA A 336 3.54 -11.15 2.56
N SER A 337 2.84 -11.75 3.53
CA SER A 337 2.42 -13.16 3.47
C SER A 337 0.93 -13.36 3.16
N LEU A 338 0.15 -12.28 3.14
CA LEU A 338 -1.28 -12.28 2.94
C LEU A 338 -1.68 -11.33 1.81
N THR A 339 -2.96 -11.32 1.47
CA THR A 339 -3.62 -10.31 0.63
C THR A 339 -4.51 -9.41 1.49
N GLY A 340 -4.85 -8.22 1.00
CA GLY A 340 -5.81 -7.34 1.68
C GLY A 340 -5.25 -5.99 2.11
N PHE A 341 -5.86 -5.40 3.12
CA PHE A 341 -5.66 -3.99 3.50
C PHE A 341 -4.96 -3.90 4.86
N ARG A 342 -3.61 -3.82 4.87
CA ARG A 342 -2.82 -3.77 6.11
C ARG A 342 -3.19 -2.61 7.02
N ALA A 343 -3.53 -1.46 6.45
CA ALA A 343 -4.00 -0.28 7.17
C ALA A 343 -5.54 -0.13 7.19
N GLY A 344 -6.29 -1.19 6.84
CA GLY A 344 -7.76 -1.18 6.81
C GLY A 344 -8.38 -0.24 5.78
N ILE A 345 -7.61 0.30 4.84
CA ILE A 345 -8.02 1.34 3.89
C ILE A 345 -7.61 0.99 2.45
N ALA A 346 -8.48 1.29 1.49
CA ALA A 346 -8.27 1.18 0.05
C ALA A 346 -8.23 2.56 -0.61
N SER A 347 -7.43 3.47 -0.06
CA SER A 347 -7.20 4.81 -0.59
C SER A 347 -5.81 5.28 -0.19
N PRO A 348 -5.10 6.07 -0.99
CA PRO A 348 -3.89 6.74 -0.55
C PRO A 348 -4.21 7.73 0.58
N PHE A 349 -3.26 7.91 1.51
CA PHE A 349 -3.41 8.81 2.66
C PHE A 349 -2.07 9.45 3.03
N GLN A 350 -2.10 10.57 3.75
CA GLN A 350 -0.90 11.17 4.31
C GLN A 350 -0.45 10.41 5.56
N TRP A 351 0.84 10.20 5.71
CA TRP A 351 1.37 9.62 6.94
C TRP A 351 1.27 10.61 8.10
N TYR A 352 0.72 10.11 9.21
CA TYR A 352 0.73 10.81 10.49
C TYR A 352 1.85 10.25 11.36
N ASP A 353 2.79 11.09 11.75
CA ASP A 353 3.87 10.69 12.65
C ASP A 353 3.41 10.80 14.11
N LEU A 354 3.16 9.65 14.73
CA LEU A 354 2.77 9.55 16.14
C LEU A 354 3.87 10.00 17.12
N SER A 355 5.14 10.04 16.68
CA SER A 355 6.24 10.47 17.55
C SER A 355 6.33 12.00 17.68
N THR A 356 5.90 12.73 16.66
CA THR A 356 5.86 14.19 16.61
C THR A 356 4.45 14.77 16.68
N GLU A 357 3.43 13.91 16.59
CA GLU A 357 2.00 14.28 16.54
C GLU A 357 1.67 15.21 15.37
N GLU A 358 2.20 14.92 14.19
CA GLU A 358 2.07 15.78 13.02
C GLU A 358 1.64 14.99 11.77
N THR A 359 0.81 15.63 10.94
CA THR A 359 0.57 15.17 9.56
C THR A 359 1.77 15.55 8.71
N THR A 360 2.37 14.58 8.06
CA THR A 360 3.55 14.79 7.22
C THR A 360 3.19 14.96 5.74
N PRO A 361 4.08 15.49 4.90
CA PRO A 361 3.86 15.54 3.46
C PRO A 361 4.02 14.17 2.77
N LEU A 362 4.51 13.13 3.45
CA LEU A 362 4.67 11.80 2.86
C LEU A 362 3.30 11.16 2.60
N ARG A 363 3.03 10.83 1.33
CA ARG A 363 1.80 10.16 0.93
C ARG A 363 2.02 8.65 0.78
N ILE A 364 1.18 7.88 1.45
CA ILE A 364 1.23 6.41 1.45
C ILE A 364 0.24 5.87 0.43
N PHE A 365 0.71 4.98 -0.44
CA PHE A 365 -0.08 4.27 -1.45
C PHE A 365 -0.13 2.78 -1.10
N PRO A 366 -1.15 2.32 -0.38
CA PRO A 366 -1.22 0.93 0.06
C PRO A 366 -1.48 0.00 -1.13
N PHE A 367 -0.80 -1.16 -1.14
CA PHE A 367 -1.12 -2.21 -2.11
C PHE A 367 -2.00 -3.29 -1.46
N THR A 368 -2.82 -3.95 -2.30
CA THR A 368 -3.78 -4.96 -1.86
C THR A 368 -3.28 -6.38 -2.10
N VAL A 369 -2.58 -6.59 -3.21
CA VAL A 369 -2.12 -7.92 -3.64
C VAL A 369 -0.70 -7.84 -4.16
N MET A 370 0.13 -8.82 -3.76
CA MET A 370 1.45 -9.08 -4.32
C MET A 370 1.50 -10.49 -4.91
N ASP A 371 2.10 -10.64 -6.08
CA ASP A 371 2.27 -11.94 -6.75
C ASP A 371 3.01 -12.96 -5.87
N ALA A 372 4.07 -12.52 -5.20
CA ALA A 372 4.83 -13.36 -4.28
C ALA A 372 4.00 -13.84 -3.09
N SER A 373 3.05 -13.03 -2.57
CA SER A 373 2.10 -13.45 -1.54
C SER A 373 1.21 -14.58 -2.04
N LEU A 374 0.66 -14.42 -3.24
CA LEU A 374 -0.23 -15.43 -3.85
C LEU A 374 0.50 -16.75 -4.09
N HIS A 375 1.73 -16.68 -4.64
CA HIS A 375 2.47 -17.87 -5.06
C HIS A 375 3.23 -18.55 -3.93
N TYR A 376 4.11 -17.82 -3.22
CA TYR A 376 5.03 -18.43 -2.26
C TYR A 376 4.42 -18.65 -0.87
N TYR A 377 3.59 -17.71 -0.40
CA TYR A 377 3.02 -17.78 0.95
C TYR A 377 1.67 -18.50 0.96
N LEU A 378 0.74 -18.10 0.12
CA LEU A 378 -0.59 -18.69 0.03
C LEU A 378 -0.63 -19.93 -0.86
N LYS A 379 0.41 -20.19 -1.65
CA LYS A 379 0.59 -21.37 -2.51
C LYS A 379 -0.61 -21.62 -3.45
N LEU A 380 -1.18 -20.53 -3.98
CA LEU A 380 -2.32 -20.61 -4.89
C LEU A 380 -1.87 -21.01 -6.29
N SER A 381 -2.72 -21.78 -6.99
CA SER A 381 -2.59 -21.94 -8.43
C SER A 381 -2.91 -20.62 -9.17
N PRO A 382 -2.47 -20.44 -10.42
CA PRO A 382 -2.78 -19.22 -11.19
C PRO A 382 -4.28 -18.90 -11.23
N GLU A 383 -5.15 -19.90 -11.35
CA GLU A 383 -6.62 -19.75 -11.38
C GLU A 383 -7.18 -19.27 -10.03
N HIS A 384 -6.73 -19.87 -8.93
CA HIS A 384 -7.15 -19.46 -7.58
C HIS A 384 -6.63 -18.06 -7.24
N ALA A 385 -5.40 -17.75 -7.66
CA ALA A 385 -4.81 -16.41 -7.51
C ALA A 385 -5.61 -15.34 -8.27
N LEU A 386 -6.02 -15.64 -9.50
CA LEU A 386 -6.87 -14.77 -10.32
C LEU A 386 -8.23 -14.54 -9.64
N THR A 387 -8.90 -15.60 -9.20
CA THR A 387 -10.20 -15.53 -8.52
C THR A 387 -10.11 -14.70 -7.25
N LYS A 388 -9.09 -14.95 -6.43
CA LYS A 388 -8.82 -14.20 -5.19
C LYS A 388 -8.61 -12.71 -5.46
N THR A 389 -7.80 -12.39 -6.45
CA THR A 389 -7.50 -11.01 -6.81
C THR A 389 -8.72 -10.27 -7.35
N LYS A 390 -9.53 -10.92 -8.19
CA LYS A 390 -10.81 -10.35 -8.68
C LYS A 390 -11.79 -10.07 -7.54
N SER A 391 -11.88 -10.98 -6.55
CA SER A 391 -12.72 -10.78 -5.36
C SER A 391 -12.32 -9.53 -4.59
N LEU A 392 -11.02 -9.33 -4.34
CA LEU A 392 -10.52 -8.12 -3.66
C LEU A 392 -10.71 -6.85 -4.49
N MET A 393 -10.56 -6.92 -5.82
CA MET A 393 -10.90 -5.78 -6.69
C MET A 393 -12.38 -5.40 -6.59
N ALA A 394 -13.27 -6.39 -6.50
CA ALA A 394 -14.70 -6.14 -6.33
C ALA A 394 -14.99 -5.46 -4.99
N GLU A 395 -14.31 -5.84 -3.90
CA GLU A 395 -14.43 -5.15 -2.61
C GLU A 395 -13.99 -3.68 -2.71
N VAL A 396 -12.86 -3.40 -3.39
CA VAL A 396 -12.42 -2.02 -3.59
C VAL A 396 -13.37 -1.23 -4.48
N LYS A 397 -13.95 -1.86 -5.51
CA LYS A 397 -14.96 -1.21 -6.39
C LYS A 397 -16.20 -0.79 -5.62
N LYS A 398 -16.67 -1.57 -4.63
CA LYS A 398 -17.83 -1.22 -3.78
C LYS A 398 -17.66 0.12 -3.08
N VAL A 399 -16.42 0.47 -2.73
CA VAL A 399 -16.08 1.72 -2.02
C VAL A 399 -15.45 2.77 -2.96
N ASN A 400 -15.45 2.55 -4.28
CA ASN A 400 -14.79 3.39 -5.26
C ASN A 400 -13.34 3.74 -4.88
N GLY A 401 -12.63 2.76 -4.36
CA GLY A 401 -11.30 2.92 -3.80
C GLY A 401 -10.17 2.73 -4.82
N TYR A 402 -8.96 2.68 -4.28
CA TYR A 402 -7.70 2.46 -4.97
C TYR A 402 -7.24 1.02 -4.76
N PHE A 403 -7.11 0.26 -5.84
CA PHE A 403 -6.58 -1.09 -5.84
C PHE A 403 -5.19 -1.13 -6.47
N GLN A 404 -4.19 -1.55 -5.72
CA GLN A 404 -2.83 -1.72 -6.24
C GLN A 404 -2.42 -3.18 -6.26
N PHE A 405 -1.95 -3.63 -7.45
CA PHE A 405 -1.29 -4.90 -7.63
C PHE A 405 0.23 -4.70 -7.72
N LEU A 406 0.97 -5.41 -6.89
CA LEU A 406 2.42 -5.47 -6.93
C LEU A 406 2.85 -6.74 -7.65
N ALA A 407 3.59 -6.60 -8.74
CA ALA A 407 4.18 -7.68 -9.51
C ALA A 407 5.71 -7.59 -9.51
N HIS A 408 6.37 -8.73 -9.69
CA HIS A 408 7.79 -8.79 -10.04
C HIS A 408 7.93 -9.11 -11.53
N ASN A 409 9.03 -8.72 -12.14
CA ASN A 409 9.21 -8.96 -13.58
C ASN A 409 9.29 -10.45 -13.95
N ASP A 410 9.73 -11.31 -13.03
CA ASP A 410 9.82 -12.75 -13.22
C ASP A 410 8.46 -13.48 -13.20
N LEU A 411 7.40 -12.87 -12.66
CA LEU A 411 6.02 -13.40 -12.74
C LEU A 411 5.62 -13.80 -14.17
N LEU A 412 6.08 -13.05 -15.14
CA LEU A 412 5.74 -13.23 -16.57
C LEU A 412 6.74 -14.10 -17.34
N SER A 413 7.65 -14.76 -16.65
CA SER A 413 8.75 -15.50 -17.29
C SER A 413 8.33 -16.80 -17.99
N GLU A 414 7.17 -17.37 -17.67
CA GLU A 414 6.79 -18.76 -18.09
C GLU A 414 7.84 -19.82 -17.71
N HIS A 415 8.80 -19.46 -16.87
CA HIS A 415 9.80 -20.33 -16.30
C HIS A 415 9.38 -20.76 -14.89
N VAL A 416 9.78 -21.95 -14.48
CA VAL A 416 9.58 -22.40 -13.09
C VAL A 416 10.16 -21.35 -12.11
N PRO A 417 9.39 -20.90 -11.13
CA PRO A 417 8.09 -21.42 -10.66
C PRO A 417 6.85 -20.75 -11.26
N TRP A 418 6.96 -19.83 -12.22
CA TRP A 418 5.89 -18.96 -12.73
C TRP A 418 5.16 -19.51 -13.97
N HIS A 419 5.38 -20.77 -14.32
CA HIS A 419 4.69 -21.36 -15.48
C HIS A 419 3.17 -21.30 -15.34
N GLY A 420 2.48 -20.78 -16.39
CA GLY A 420 1.03 -20.64 -16.44
C GLY A 420 0.48 -19.35 -15.80
N TRP A 421 1.31 -18.51 -15.19
CA TRP A 421 0.85 -17.27 -14.57
C TRP A 421 0.58 -16.14 -15.57
N ARG A 422 1.26 -16.14 -16.72
CA ARG A 422 1.15 -15.11 -17.76
C ARG A 422 -0.28 -14.91 -18.27
N SER A 423 -1.00 -16.03 -18.54
CA SER A 423 -2.38 -15.99 -19.01
C SER A 423 -3.33 -15.41 -17.97
N GLY A 424 -3.24 -15.88 -16.72
CA GLY A 424 -4.02 -15.36 -15.60
C GLY A 424 -3.78 -13.88 -15.34
N PHE A 425 -2.53 -13.43 -15.44
CA PHE A 425 -2.19 -12.02 -15.29
C PHE A 425 -2.79 -11.15 -16.42
N SER A 426 -2.72 -11.59 -17.68
CA SER A 426 -3.37 -10.88 -18.79
C SER A 426 -4.89 -10.77 -18.60
N GLU A 427 -5.53 -11.84 -18.11
CA GLU A 427 -6.96 -11.83 -17.78
C GLU A 427 -7.29 -10.86 -16.63
N LEU A 428 -6.43 -10.81 -15.61
CA LEU A 428 -6.55 -9.88 -14.51
C LEU A 428 -6.52 -8.42 -14.99
N LEU A 429 -5.57 -8.08 -15.86
CA LEU A 429 -5.46 -6.72 -16.42
C LEU A 429 -6.67 -6.36 -17.27
N ASN A 430 -7.21 -7.31 -18.05
CA ASN A 430 -8.44 -7.11 -18.81
C ASN A 430 -9.64 -6.83 -17.88
N TYR A 431 -9.77 -7.59 -16.79
CA TYR A 431 -10.81 -7.37 -15.78
C TYR A 431 -10.68 -5.98 -15.12
N ALA A 432 -9.47 -5.59 -14.72
CA ALA A 432 -9.19 -4.29 -14.12
C ALA A 432 -9.54 -3.12 -15.07
N ALA A 433 -9.18 -3.24 -16.35
CA ALA A 433 -9.50 -2.26 -17.38
C ALA A 433 -11.03 -2.14 -17.59
N GLY A 434 -11.77 -3.24 -17.48
CA GLY A 434 -13.24 -3.26 -17.52
C GLY A 434 -13.86 -2.51 -16.36
N LEU A 435 -13.38 -2.73 -15.13
CA LEU A 435 -13.87 -2.03 -13.92
C LEU A 435 -13.61 -0.52 -13.94
N SER A 436 -12.51 -0.08 -14.54
CA SER A 436 -12.15 1.34 -14.65
C SER A 436 -13.01 2.09 -15.66
N LYS A 437 -13.59 1.41 -16.66
CA LYS A 437 -14.47 1.97 -17.69
C LYS A 437 -15.95 2.03 -17.28
N SER A 438 -16.37 1.18 -16.36
CA SER A 438 -17.74 1.16 -15.82
C SER A 438 -17.92 2.28 -14.78
N ARG A 439 -18.24 3.47 -15.30
CA ARG A 439 -18.63 4.64 -14.48
C ARG A 439 -20.10 4.59 -14.07
#